data_ba4db308187ce3db59069cad4a77d9eb
#
_entry.id   ba4db308187ce3db59069cad4a77d9eb
#
_cell.length_a   1.000
_cell.length_b   1.000
_cell.length_c   1.000
_cell.angle_alpha   90.00
_cell.angle_beta   90.00
_cell.angle_gamma   90.00
#
_symmetry.space_group_name_H-M   'P 1'
#
loop_
_entity.id
_entity.type
_entity.pdbx_description
1 polymer ?
#
loop_
_entity_poly.entity_id
_entity_poly.type
_entity_poly.pdbx_seq_one_letter_code
_entity_poly.pdbx_strand_id
1 'polypeptide(L)'
;IVQIINVIFDDANYNLTNTKKEQLFSPYFEPIYQSMINYSPLDSREDMIEDQVNYIIIADNIFNGYLNEFVEWKTQKGFNVDVAYTNDIGSSSSNIRSYIMTQYNNASPPPSFVLIVGDTPQIPASYSSGGHVSDLDYCDMGNDNVPDILCGRFSAQNPSQLTVQIEKTIEYEKYEM
;
A
#
# COMPACT_ATOMS: atom_id res chain seq x y z
N ILE A 1 -7.23 38.50 5.11
CA ILE A 1 -6.21 38.28 6.16
C ILE A 1 -6.01 36.78 6.25
N VAL A 2 -4.88 36.30 5.76
CA VAL A 2 -4.50 34.88 5.91
C VAL A 2 -3.85 34.73 7.28
N GLN A 3 -4.48 34.01 8.18
CA GLN A 3 -3.94 33.73 9.48
C GLN A 3 -3.03 32.50 9.36
N ILE A 4 -1.73 32.69 9.44
CA ILE A 4 -0.76 31.56 9.48
C ILE A 4 -0.78 31.03 10.91
N ILE A 5 -1.32 29.83 11.09
CA ILE A 5 -1.24 29.09 12.36
C ILE A 5 0.02 28.25 12.30
N ASN A 6 1.06 28.67 13.02
CA ASN A 6 2.22 27.80 13.27
C ASN A 6 1.87 26.84 14.42
N VAL A 7 1.65 25.58 14.09
CA VAL A 7 1.54 24.53 15.09
C VAL A 7 2.97 24.02 15.39
N ILE A 8 3.50 24.39 16.54
CA ILE A 8 4.79 23.91 17.00
C ILE A 8 4.50 22.70 17.91
N PHE A 9 4.95 21.52 17.50
CA PHE A 9 4.94 20.34 18.36
C PHE A 9 6.22 20.34 19.19
N ASP A 10 6.13 20.63 20.48
CA ASP A 10 7.28 20.79 21.39
C ASP A 10 8.10 19.50 21.60
N ASP A 11 7.53 18.34 21.31
CA ASP A 11 8.16 17.01 21.51
C ASP A 11 8.55 16.31 20.21
N ALA A 12 8.54 16.99 19.06
CA ALA A 12 8.88 16.38 17.78
C ALA A 12 10.39 16.05 17.70
N ASN A 13 10.73 14.78 17.64
CA ASN A 13 12.09 14.35 17.36
C ASN A 13 12.38 14.51 15.87
N TYR A 14 12.83 15.69 15.46
CA TYR A 14 13.11 16.03 14.07
C TYR A 14 14.10 15.07 13.39
N ASN A 15 15.10 14.56 14.14
CA ASN A 15 16.06 13.61 13.59
C ASN A 15 15.40 12.27 13.27
N LEU A 16 14.56 11.75 14.18
CA LEU A 16 13.82 10.53 13.94
C LEU A 16 12.82 10.68 12.78
N THR A 17 12.17 11.83 12.70
CA THR A 17 11.23 12.13 11.60
C THR A 17 11.94 12.22 10.26
N ASN A 18 13.09 12.87 10.17
CA ASN A 18 13.88 12.94 8.95
C ASN A 18 14.42 11.56 8.55
N THR A 19 14.97 10.79 9.49
CA THR A 19 15.42 9.42 9.23
C THR A 19 14.29 8.54 8.72
N LYS A 20 13.09 8.64 9.31
CA LYS A 20 11.91 7.92 8.80
C LYS A 20 11.48 8.40 7.40
N LYS A 21 11.51 9.70 7.14
CA LYS A 21 11.19 10.25 5.81
C LYS A 21 12.17 9.76 4.75
N GLU A 22 13.46 9.66 5.08
CA GLU A 22 14.48 9.12 4.18
C GLU A 22 14.28 7.64 3.91
N GLN A 23 13.94 6.86 4.94
CA GLN A 23 13.69 5.41 4.84
C GLN A 23 12.36 5.07 4.15
N LEU A 24 11.34 5.90 4.32
CA LEU A 24 9.96 5.63 3.90
C LEU A 24 9.55 6.41 2.66
N PHE A 25 10.51 6.94 1.91
CA PHE A 25 10.18 7.70 0.71
C PHE A 25 9.49 6.81 -0.34
N SER A 26 8.35 7.28 -0.81
CA SER A 26 7.66 6.71 -1.95
C SER A 26 7.29 7.82 -2.94
N PRO A 27 7.66 7.71 -4.22
CA PRO A 27 7.31 8.70 -5.25
C PRO A 27 5.80 8.84 -5.43
N TYR A 28 5.03 7.83 -5.07
CA TYR A 28 3.56 7.85 -5.17
C TYR A 28 2.88 8.64 -4.05
N PHE A 29 3.55 8.78 -2.90
CA PHE A 29 3.07 9.63 -1.80
C PHE A 29 3.54 11.09 -1.93
N GLU A 30 4.55 11.36 -2.73
CA GLU A 30 5.11 12.71 -2.86
C GLU A 30 4.08 13.77 -3.28
N PRO A 31 3.16 13.54 -4.25
CA PRO A 31 2.13 14.51 -4.58
C PRO A 31 1.16 14.79 -3.41
N ILE A 32 0.94 13.80 -2.54
CA ILE A 32 0.11 13.95 -1.35
C ILE A 32 0.84 14.83 -0.33
N TYR A 33 2.11 14.55 -0.07
CA TYR A 33 2.93 15.36 0.84
C TYR A 33 3.09 16.81 0.36
N GLN A 34 3.26 17.03 -0.95
CA GLN A 34 3.33 18.37 -1.54
C GLN A 34 2.06 19.20 -1.35
N SER A 35 0.93 18.55 -1.13
CA SER A 35 -0.34 19.23 -0.82
C SER A 35 -0.44 19.69 0.65
N MET A 36 0.45 19.25 1.52
CA MET A 36 0.44 19.61 2.95
C MET A 36 1.13 20.94 3.19
N ILE A 37 0.53 21.76 4.10
CA ILE A 37 0.99 23.12 4.40
C ILE A 37 2.34 23.03 5.08
N ASN A 38 3.24 22.86 5.27
CA ASN A 38 4.53 22.81 5.94
C ASN A 38 5.42 21.64 5.44
N TYR A 39 5.07 21.04 4.32
CA TYR A 39 5.93 20.03 3.75
C TYR A 39 7.10 20.69 3.02
N SER A 40 8.32 20.27 3.36
CA SER A 40 9.53 20.62 2.62
C SER A 40 10.10 19.34 2.02
N PRO A 41 10.23 19.25 0.69
CA PRO A 41 10.92 18.15 0.04
C PRO A 41 12.35 18.01 0.57
N LEU A 42 12.86 16.78 0.63
CA LEU A 42 14.27 16.55 0.96
C LEU A 42 15.15 17.04 -0.20
N ASP A 43 16.13 17.90 0.09
CA ASP A 43 17.01 18.54 -0.92
C ASP A 43 17.91 17.56 -1.69
N SER A 44 18.00 16.30 -1.26
CA SER A 44 18.92 15.30 -1.84
C SER A 44 18.31 14.44 -2.96
N ARG A 45 17.18 14.83 -3.54
CA ARG A 45 16.42 14.01 -4.50
C ARG A 45 16.75 14.22 -5.96
N GLU A 46 17.93 14.75 -6.28
CA GLU A 46 18.36 14.87 -7.68
C GLU A 46 18.70 13.50 -8.32
N ASP A 47 19.00 12.49 -7.50
CA ASP A 47 19.26 11.10 -7.96
C ASP A 47 17.95 10.28 -7.83
N MET A 48 17.06 10.46 -8.77
CA MET A 48 15.74 9.89 -8.76
C MET A 48 15.70 8.43 -9.17
N ILE A 49 15.28 7.60 -8.24
CA ILE A 49 14.63 6.29 -8.46
C ILE A 49 15.46 5.32 -9.30
N GLU A 50 16.53 4.80 -8.72
CA GLU A 50 17.14 3.55 -9.17
C GLU A 50 16.43 2.32 -8.56
N ASP A 51 15.70 2.49 -7.45
CA ASP A 51 15.05 1.39 -6.75
C ASP A 51 13.64 1.13 -7.28
N GLN A 52 13.36 -0.15 -7.55
CA GLN A 52 12.03 -0.60 -7.93
C GLN A 52 11.04 -0.38 -6.80
N VAL A 53 9.84 0.06 -7.13
CA VAL A 53 8.76 0.24 -6.16
C VAL A 53 8.19 -1.11 -5.76
N ASN A 54 8.21 -1.42 -4.48
CA ASN A 54 7.66 -2.66 -3.95
C ASN A 54 6.12 -2.64 -3.91
N TYR A 55 5.54 -3.71 -4.44
CA TYR A 55 4.11 -3.93 -4.56
C TYR A 55 3.77 -5.29 -3.94
N ILE A 56 3.00 -5.32 -2.85
CA ILE A 56 2.59 -6.55 -2.17
C ILE A 56 1.19 -6.93 -2.62
N ILE A 57 0.99 -8.19 -2.95
CA ILE A 57 -0.32 -8.80 -3.18
C ILE A 57 -0.58 -9.82 -2.08
N ILE A 58 -1.64 -9.63 -1.31
CA ILE A 58 -2.12 -10.60 -0.33
C ILE A 58 -3.34 -11.29 -0.93
N ALA A 59 -3.27 -12.59 -1.16
CA ALA A 59 -4.33 -13.33 -1.81
C ALA A 59 -4.81 -14.52 -0.98
N ASP A 60 -6.12 -14.78 -1.00
CA ASP A 60 -6.62 -16.06 -0.55
C ASP A 60 -6.12 -17.19 -1.46
N ASN A 61 -5.84 -18.36 -0.87
CA ASN A 61 -5.24 -19.48 -1.59
C ASN A 61 -6.10 -20.01 -2.76
N ILE A 62 -7.41 -19.73 -2.77
CA ILE A 62 -8.29 -20.10 -3.89
C ILE A 62 -7.91 -19.40 -5.20
N PHE A 63 -7.16 -18.30 -5.12
CA PHE A 63 -6.69 -17.52 -6.28
C PHE A 63 -5.28 -17.91 -6.75
N ASN A 64 -4.69 -18.94 -6.17
CA ASN A 64 -3.38 -19.42 -6.60
C ASN A 64 -3.41 -19.84 -8.07
N GLY A 65 -2.47 -19.30 -8.84
CA GLY A 65 -2.38 -19.49 -10.30
C GLY A 65 -3.22 -18.54 -11.16
N TYR A 66 -4.09 -17.72 -10.56
CA TYR A 66 -4.94 -16.76 -11.30
C TYR A 66 -4.39 -15.32 -11.31
N LEU A 67 -3.28 -15.07 -10.64
CA LEU A 67 -2.66 -13.75 -10.53
C LEU A 67 -1.50 -13.53 -11.51
N ASN A 68 -1.07 -14.56 -12.23
CA ASN A 68 0.15 -14.52 -13.04
C ASN A 68 0.16 -13.37 -14.06
N GLU A 69 -0.93 -13.18 -14.78
CA GLU A 69 -1.05 -12.11 -15.78
C GLU A 69 -0.94 -10.72 -15.15
N PHE A 70 -1.57 -10.53 -13.99
CA PHE A 70 -1.51 -9.27 -13.26
C PHE A 70 -0.13 -8.98 -12.70
N VAL A 71 0.53 -10.00 -12.13
CA VAL A 71 1.91 -9.91 -11.64
C VAL A 71 2.87 -9.56 -12.78
N GLU A 72 2.74 -10.25 -13.91
CA GLU A 72 3.55 -9.99 -15.10
C GLU A 72 3.34 -8.56 -15.61
N TRP A 73 2.09 -8.09 -15.71
CA TRP A 73 1.77 -6.73 -16.10
C TRP A 73 2.39 -5.69 -15.16
N LYS A 74 2.26 -5.86 -13.84
CA LYS A 74 2.85 -4.94 -12.85
C LYS A 74 4.38 -4.96 -12.92
N THR A 75 4.97 -6.13 -13.11
CA THR A 75 6.43 -6.27 -13.28
C THR A 75 6.91 -5.55 -14.54
N GLN A 76 6.20 -5.65 -15.66
CA GLN A 76 6.50 -4.92 -16.89
C GLN A 76 6.41 -3.39 -16.69
N LYS A 77 5.55 -2.94 -15.79
CA LYS A 77 5.47 -1.51 -15.39
C LYS A 77 6.57 -1.06 -14.43
N GLY A 78 7.49 -1.94 -14.06
CA GLY A 78 8.65 -1.62 -13.21
C GLY A 78 8.44 -1.87 -11.72
N PHE A 79 7.33 -2.48 -11.30
CA PHE A 79 7.13 -2.86 -9.91
C PHE A 79 7.89 -4.14 -9.54
N ASN A 80 8.43 -4.18 -8.32
CA ASN A 80 8.87 -5.40 -7.69
C ASN A 80 7.67 -6.01 -6.94
N VAL A 81 7.08 -7.08 -7.52
CA VAL A 81 5.82 -7.64 -7.04
C VAL A 81 6.09 -8.87 -6.18
N ASP A 82 5.61 -8.85 -4.95
CA ASP A 82 5.60 -10.00 -4.04
C ASP A 82 4.17 -10.48 -3.80
N VAL A 83 3.94 -11.81 -3.89
CA VAL A 83 2.62 -12.41 -3.69
C VAL A 83 2.66 -13.34 -2.50
N ALA A 84 1.88 -13.03 -1.47
CA ALA A 84 1.74 -13.86 -0.29
C ALA A 84 0.31 -14.44 -0.20
N TYR A 85 0.23 -15.75 -0.01
CA TYR A 85 -1.04 -16.44 0.13
C TYR A 85 -1.41 -16.67 1.59
N THR A 86 -2.71 -16.64 1.89
CA THR A 86 -3.22 -16.84 3.26
C THR A 86 -2.82 -18.17 3.89
N ASN A 87 -2.52 -19.21 3.09
CA ASN A 87 -2.01 -20.47 3.58
C ASN A 87 -0.61 -20.36 4.20
N ASP A 88 0.20 -19.42 3.71
CA ASP A 88 1.58 -19.26 4.13
C ASP A 88 1.72 -18.28 5.30
N ILE A 89 0.93 -17.21 5.27
CA ILE A 89 1.01 -16.11 6.24
C ILE A 89 -0.08 -16.16 7.31
N GLY A 90 -1.11 -17.01 7.14
CA GLY A 90 -2.32 -17.06 7.96
C GLY A 90 -3.43 -16.16 7.43
N SER A 91 -4.69 -16.57 7.68
CA SER A 91 -5.89 -15.92 7.14
C SER A 91 -6.54 -14.89 8.08
N SER A 92 -6.04 -14.74 9.31
CA SER A 92 -6.58 -13.74 10.23
C SER A 92 -6.09 -12.33 9.87
N SER A 93 -6.90 -11.32 10.13
CA SER A 93 -6.51 -9.92 9.91
C SER A 93 -5.20 -9.56 10.64
N SER A 94 -4.99 -10.10 11.84
CA SER A 94 -3.76 -9.86 12.61
C SER A 94 -2.53 -10.48 11.94
N ASN A 95 -2.64 -11.68 11.37
CA ASN A 95 -1.53 -12.33 10.68
C ASN A 95 -1.15 -11.57 9.40
N ILE A 96 -2.17 -11.19 8.61
CA ILE A 96 -1.99 -10.42 7.38
C ILE A 96 -1.33 -9.07 7.69
N ARG A 97 -1.86 -8.34 8.68
CA ARG A 97 -1.28 -7.08 9.11
C ARG A 97 0.18 -7.24 9.61
N SER A 98 0.46 -8.29 10.39
CA SER A 98 1.82 -8.57 10.86
C SER A 98 2.79 -8.86 9.70
N TYR A 99 2.33 -9.57 8.67
CA TYR A 99 3.12 -9.80 7.47
C TYR A 99 3.45 -8.49 6.74
N ILE A 100 2.42 -7.67 6.47
CA ILE A 100 2.60 -6.36 5.79
C ILE A 100 3.53 -5.46 6.60
N MET A 101 3.36 -5.39 7.92
CA MET A 101 4.23 -4.62 8.83
C MET A 101 5.69 -5.12 8.77
N THR A 102 5.88 -6.43 8.67
CA THR A 102 7.23 -7.01 8.56
C THR A 102 7.89 -6.61 7.25
N GLN A 103 7.15 -6.65 6.14
CA GLN A 103 7.66 -6.20 4.85
C GLN A 103 7.95 -4.69 4.87
N TYR A 104 7.05 -3.90 5.43
CA TYR A 104 7.21 -2.44 5.54
C TYR A 104 8.46 -2.03 6.32
N ASN A 105 8.76 -2.73 7.42
CA ASN A 105 9.90 -2.40 8.26
C ASN A 105 11.25 -2.93 7.75
N ASN A 106 11.25 -4.01 6.96
CA ASN A 106 12.49 -4.71 6.57
C ASN A 106 12.88 -4.48 5.11
N ALA A 107 11.94 -4.13 4.23
CA ALA A 107 12.27 -3.86 2.83
C ALA A 107 12.89 -2.46 2.65
N SER A 108 13.79 -2.36 1.68
CA SER A 108 14.38 -1.08 1.27
C SER A 108 14.35 -1.00 -0.27
N PRO A 109 13.52 -0.11 -0.84
CA PRO A 109 12.52 0.74 -0.18
C PRO A 109 11.35 -0.05 0.40
N PRO A 110 10.59 0.49 1.37
CA PRO A 110 9.38 -0.14 1.86
C PRO A 110 8.30 -0.23 0.77
N PRO A 111 7.34 -1.16 0.89
CA PRO A 111 6.26 -1.29 -0.09
C PRO A 111 5.40 -0.02 -0.14
N SER A 112 5.13 0.45 -1.36
CA SER A 112 4.24 1.58 -1.61
C SER A 112 2.80 1.14 -1.85
N PHE A 113 2.58 -0.11 -2.22
CA PHE A 113 1.27 -0.65 -2.58
C PHE A 113 1.01 -1.98 -1.90
N VAL A 114 -0.23 -2.15 -1.43
CA VAL A 114 -0.80 -3.42 -1.01
C VAL A 114 -2.11 -3.66 -1.74
N LEU A 115 -2.23 -4.77 -2.45
CA LEU A 115 -3.45 -5.25 -3.05
C LEU A 115 -3.98 -6.46 -2.28
N ILE A 116 -5.17 -6.35 -1.75
CA ILE A 116 -5.90 -7.45 -1.13
C ILE A 116 -6.72 -8.16 -2.20
N VAL A 117 -6.56 -9.48 -2.35
CA VAL A 117 -7.28 -10.29 -3.34
C VAL A 117 -8.16 -11.31 -2.64
N GLY A 118 -9.44 -11.01 -2.63
CA GLY A 118 -10.49 -11.76 -1.95
C GLY A 118 -11.54 -10.84 -1.34
N ASP A 119 -12.76 -11.32 -1.22
CA ASP A 119 -13.82 -10.64 -0.50
C ASP A 119 -13.69 -10.89 1.02
N THR A 120 -14.53 -10.27 1.82
CA THR A 120 -14.46 -10.36 3.30
C THR A 120 -14.50 -11.78 3.88
N PRO A 121 -15.19 -12.77 3.28
CA PRO A 121 -15.10 -14.16 3.73
C PRO A 121 -13.74 -14.81 3.48
N GLN A 122 -13.01 -14.39 2.45
CA GLN A 122 -11.68 -14.90 2.09
C GLN A 122 -10.58 -14.18 2.88
N ILE A 123 -10.64 -12.85 2.89
CA ILE A 123 -9.70 -12.00 3.61
C ILE A 123 -10.49 -11.00 4.43
N PRO A 124 -10.53 -11.16 5.76
CA PRO A 124 -11.28 -10.29 6.65
C PRO A 124 -10.94 -8.82 6.42
N ALA A 125 -11.91 -7.95 6.55
CA ALA A 125 -11.71 -6.50 6.63
C ALA A 125 -12.06 -6.03 8.04
N SER A 126 -11.52 -4.90 8.46
CA SER A 126 -11.86 -4.29 9.73
C SER A 126 -13.17 -3.51 9.62
N TYR A 127 -13.75 -3.20 10.77
CA TYR A 127 -14.94 -2.36 10.87
C TYR A 127 -14.59 -1.08 11.61
N SER A 128 -14.86 0.05 10.99
CA SER A 128 -14.77 1.34 11.66
C SER A 128 -15.84 1.49 12.74
N SER A 129 -15.70 2.47 13.62
CA SER A 129 -16.65 2.77 14.68
C SER A 129 -18.09 3.05 14.20
N GLY A 130 -18.27 3.37 12.91
CA GLY A 130 -19.57 3.54 12.26
C GLY A 130 -20.13 2.27 11.61
N GLY A 131 -19.49 1.10 11.79
CA GLY A 131 -19.91 -0.17 11.19
C GLY A 131 -19.57 -0.30 9.69
N HIS A 132 -18.79 0.61 9.15
CA HIS A 132 -18.34 0.54 7.76
C HIS A 132 -17.13 -0.40 7.62
N VAL A 133 -17.13 -1.20 6.56
CA VAL A 133 -16.03 -2.07 6.21
C VAL A 133 -14.84 -1.22 5.72
N SER A 134 -13.65 -1.51 6.21
CA SER A 134 -12.42 -0.76 5.88
C SER A 134 -11.22 -1.69 5.79
N ASP A 135 -10.33 -1.40 4.86
CA ASP A 135 -9.03 -2.03 4.74
C ASP A 135 -7.90 -1.16 5.31
N LEU A 136 -8.23 -0.05 5.97
CA LEU A 136 -7.25 0.90 6.50
C LEU A 136 -6.24 0.24 7.44
N ASP A 137 -6.67 -0.70 8.28
CA ASP A 137 -5.78 -1.41 9.21
C ASP A 137 -4.63 -2.15 8.53
N TYR A 138 -4.79 -2.52 7.26
CA TYR A 138 -3.72 -3.15 6.47
C TYR A 138 -2.70 -2.16 5.93
N CYS A 139 -2.97 -0.88 5.99
CA CYS A 139 -2.22 0.19 5.34
C CYS A 139 -1.74 1.27 6.29
N ASP A 140 -2.32 1.34 7.48
CA ASP A 140 -1.92 2.22 8.57
C ASP A 140 -0.91 1.49 9.47
N MET A 141 0.38 1.72 9.22
CA MET A 141 1.46 1.13 9.99
C MET A 141 1.71 1.90 11.29
N GLY A 142 1.39 3.20 11.28
CA GLY A 142 1.57 4.11 12.42
C GLY A 142 0.45 4.05 13.46
N ASN A 143 -0.71 3.48 13.16
CA ASN A 143 -1.95 3.52 13.94
C ASN A 143 -2.44 4.95 14.24
N ASP A 144 -2.29 5.84 13.29
CA ASP A 144 -2.72 7.23 13.39
C ASP A 144 -3.92 7.57 12.49
N ASN A 145 -4.52 6.55 11.86
CA ASN A 145 -5.60 6.63 10.89
C ASN A 145 -5.21 7.30 9.57
N VAL A 146 -3.92 7.38 9.29
CA VAL A 146 -3.38 7.82 8.00
C VAL A 146 -2.69 6.65 7.33
N PRO A 147 -3.00 6.31 6.07
CA PRO A 147 -2.33 5.21 5.41
C PRO A 147 -0.87 5.54 5.10
N ASP A 148 0.05 4.64 5.46
CA ASP A 148 1.47 4.67 5.09
C ASP A 148 1.73 3.95 3.77
N ILE A 149 0.79 3.11 3.34
CA ILE A 149 0.84 2.30 2.11
C ILE A 149 -0.46 2.53 1.35
N LEU A 150 -0.39 2.63 0.03
CA LEU A 150 -1.58 2.71 -0.82
C LEU A 150 -2.25 1.35 -0.93
N CYS A 151 -3.51 1.27 -0.49
CA CYS A 151 -4.28 0.05 -0.46
C CYS A 151 -5.33 -0.04 -1.56
N GLY A 152 -5.52 -1.26 -2.06
CA GLY A 152 -6.65 -1.61 -2.92
C GLY A 152 -7.15 -3.01 -2.63
N ARG A 153 -8.38 -3.30 -3.04
CA ARG A 153 -8.95 -4.65 -2.94
C ARG A 153 -9.59 -5.07 -4.26
N PHE A 154 -9.23 -6.27 -4.72
CA PHE A 154 -10.03 -7.04 -5.67
C PHE A 154 -11.02 -7.90 -4.87
N SER A 155 -12.24 -7.39 -4.70
CA SER A 155 -13.30 -8.09 -3.98
C SER A 155 -13.87 -9.20 -4.87
N ALA A 156 -13.31 -10.40 -4.74
CA ALA A 156 -13.69 -11.57 -5.50
C ALA A 156 -13.92 -12.76 -4.56
N GLN A 157 -14.97 -13.53 -4.81
CA GLN A 157 -15.31 -14.75 -4.07
C GLN A 157 -14.89 -16.03 -4.81
N ASN A 158 -14.50 -15.90 -6.08
CA ASN A 158 -14.08 -17.00 -6.93
C ASN A 158 -13.17 -16.48 -8.06
N PRO A 159 -12.40 -17.38 -8.71
CA PRO A 159 -11.47 -17.00 -9.78
C PRO A 159 -12.10 -16.26 -10.96
N SER A 160 -13.33 -16.59 -11.36
CA SER A 160 -13.98 -15.92 -12.48
C SER A 160 -14.24 -14.43 -12.21
N GLN A 161 -14.60 -14.09 -10.96
CA GLN A 161 -14.76 -12.69 -10.56
C GLN A 161 -13.42 -11.95 -10.51
N LEU A 162 -12.35 -12.64 -10.09
CA LEU A 162 -11.00 -12.08 -10.07
C LEU A 162 -10.52 -11.78 -11.49
N THR A 163 -10.67 -12.72 -12.42
CA THR A 163 -10.23 -12.57 -13.81
C THR A 163 -10.82 -11.30 -14.44
N VAL A 164 -12.12 -11.07 -14.27
CA VAL A 164 -12.77 -9.86 -14.80
C VAL A 164 -12.18 -8.56 -14.21
N GLN A 165 -11.82 -8.56 -12.92
CA GLN A 165 -11.23 -7.38 -12.29
C GLN A 165 -9.80 -7.13 -12.78
N ILE A 166 -9.02 -8.20 -12.99
CA ILE A 166 -7.68 -8.13 -13.57
C ILE A 166 -7.73 -7.57 -14.99
N GLU A 167 -8.57 -8.17 -15.86
CA GLU A 167 -8.74 -7.74 -17.25
C GLU A 167 -9.10 -6.25 -17.33
N LYS A 168 -10.13 -5.82 -16.60
CA LYS A 168 -10.53 -4.40 -16.56
C LYS A 168 -9.43 -3.47 -16.09
N THR A 169 -8.65 -3.90 -15.09
CA THR A 169 -7.56 -3.08 -14.57
C THR A 169 -6.44 -2.94 -15.60
N ILE A 170 -6.08 -4.04 -16.27
CA ILE A 170 -5.05 -4.04 -17.30
C ILE A 170 -5.49 -3.20 -18.51
N GLU A 171 -6.74 -3.35 -18.98
CA GLU A 171 -7.31 -2.53 -20.06
C GLU A 171 -7.27 -1.04 -19.72
N TYR A 172 -7.73 -0.68 -18.51
CA TYR A 172 -7.69 0.71 -18.04
C TYR A 172 -6.26 1.27 -18.01
N GLU A 173 -5.32 0.50 -17.50
CA GLU A 173 -3.92 0.92 -17.39
C GLU A 173 -3.19 0.97 -18.74
N LYS A 174 -3.67 0.25 -19.74
CA LYS A 174 -3.20 0.33 -21.13
C LYS A 174 -3.85 1.44 -21.95
N TYR A 175 -4.84 2.14 -21.40
CA TYR A 175 -5.66 3.12 -22.13
C TYR A 175 -6.42 2.53 -23.33
N GLU A 176 -6.81 1.27 -23.24
CA GLU A 176 -7.53 0.53 -24.28
C GLU A 176 -9.06 0.55 -24.09
N MET A 177 -9.59 1.55 -23.35
CA MET A 177 -11.03 1.72 -23.14
C MET A 177 -11.71 2.50 -24.29
#